data_04a960c99aecf0c6a92069f4c27789d9
#
_entry.id   04a960c99aecf0c6a92069f4c27789d9
#
_cell.length_a   1.000
_cell.length_b   1.000
_cell.length_c   1.000
_cell.angle_alpha   90.00
_cell.angle_beta   90.00
_cell.angle_gamma   90.00
#
_symmetry.space_group_name_H-M   'P 1'
#
loop_
_entity.id
_entity.type
_entity.pdbx_description
1 polymer ?
#
loop_
_entity_poly.entity_id
_entity_poly.type
_entity_poly.pdbx_seq_one_letter_code
_entity_poly.pdbx_strand_id
1 'polypeptide(L)'
;MLLASEASDKSEAKTQEQVFELPISKMPHDYFKYEVAFFKEVQTDCEFAMLEGGRLDKKEDKSGIYYEFSADDEPLKPCNGKKKKRQVYYEFKQILPAISPIKIVTPQGVGAEIRIYERVETIKPKILKRKEK
;
A
#
# COMPACT_ATOMS: atom_id res chain seq x y z
N MET A 1 38.11 -0.23 -3.99
CA MET A 1 37.60 -0.39 -3.09
C MET A 1 36.18 -0.07 -2.93
N LEU A 2 35.78 0.16 -1.80
CA LEU A 2 34.39 0.27 -1.47
C LEU A 2 33.71 1.50 -1.97
N LEU A 3 34.48 2.45 -2.38
CA LEU A 3 33.91 3.73 -2.76
C LEU A 3 33.00 3.65 -3.96
N ALA A 4 33.36 2.84 -4.91
CA ALA A 4 32.51 2.71 -6.09
C ALA A 4 31.18 2.11 -5.73
N SER A 5 31.21 1.14 -4.85
CA SER A 5 30.00 0.50 -4.42
C SER A 5 29.11 1.47 -3.69
N GLU A 6 29.70 2.30 -2.88
CA GLU A 6 28.91 3.25 -2.14
C GLU A 6 28.27 4.29 -3.03
N ALA A 7 28.99 4.71 -4.03
CA ALA A 7 28.43 5.67 -4.96
C ALA A 7 27.25 5.07 -5.71
N SER A 8 27.39 3.83 -6.10
CA SER A 8 26.33 3.14 -6.75
C SER A 8 25.12 3.02 -5.84
N ASP A 9 25.38 2.73 -4.59
CA ASP A 9 24.30 2.60 -3.63
C ASP A 9 23.52 3.88 -3.45
N LYS A 10 24.21 4.99 -3.48
CA LYS A 10 23.51 6.26 -3.32
C LYS A 10 22.49 6.50 -4.39
N SER A 11 22.76 6.08 -5.59
CA SER A 11 21.82 6.29 -6.67
C SER A 11 20.73 5.23 -6.66
N GLU A 12 21.00 4.08 -6.08
CA GLU A 12 20.03 3.01 -6.12
C GLU A 12 19.37 2.71 -4.80
N ALA A 13 19.98 3.14 -3.71
CA ALA A 13 19.44 2.86 -2.40
C ALA A 13 18.23 3.73 -2.12
N LYS A 14 17.29 3.70 -3.03
CA LYS A 14 16.09 4.50 -2.90
C LYS A 14 14.88 3.65 -2.57
N THR A 15 15.10 2.36 -2.38
CA THR A 15 13.99 1.47 -2.08
C THR A 15 14.30 0.65 -0.84
N GLN A 16 13.25 0.12 -0.26
CA GLN A 16 13.35 -0.77 0.88
C GLN A 16 12.33 -1.87 0.71
N GLU A 17 12.59 -3.00 1.32
CA GLU A 17 11.68 -4.13 1.25
C GLU A 17 10.98 -4.29 2.59
N GLN A 18 9.67 -4.43 2.55
CA GLN A 18 8.86 -4.64 3.75
C GLN A 18 8.18 -5.98 3.60
N VAL A 19 8.29 -6.81 4.63
CA VAL A 19 7.78 -8.17 4.60
C VAL A 19 6.67 -8.30 5.63
N PHE A 20 5.55 -8.83 5.19
CA PHE A 20 4.39 -9.01 6.04
C PHE A 20 4.03 -10.47 6.13
N GLU A 21 3.98 -11.00 7.33
CA GLU A 21 3.53 -12.36 7.55
C GLU A 21 2.09 -12.31 8.02
N LEU A 22 1.23 -12.95 7.27
CA LEU A 22 -0.18 -12.91 7.58
C LEU A 22 -0.50 -13.89 8.71
N PRO A 23 -1.48 -13.56 9.55
CA PRO A 23 -1.85 -14.49 10.62
C PRO A 23 -2.38 -15.78 10.05
N ILE A 24 -2.09 -16.86 10.74
CA ILE A 24 -2.64 -18.16 10.38
C ILE A 24 -4.09 -18.18 10.81
N SER A 25 -4.97 -18.61 9.88
CA SER A 25 -6.38 -18.64 10.17
C SER A 25 -6.97 -19.97 9.70
N LYS A 26 -7.92 -20.49 10.46
CA LYS A 26 -8.65 -21.68 10.08
C LYS A 26 -9.88 -21.34 9.28
N MET A 27 -10.16 -20.06 9.09
CA MET A 27 -11.33 -19.64 8.35
C MET A 27 -11.09 -19.79 6.86
N PRO A 28 -12.14 -19.86 6.03
CA PRO A 28 -11.97 -19.93 4.59
C PRO A 28 -11.21 -18.73 4.05
N HIS A 29 -10.59 -18.92 2.90
CA HIS A 29 -9.76 -17.88 2.31
C HIS A 29 -10.50 -16.56 2.09
N ASP A 30 -11.78 -16.63 1.77
CA ASP A 30 -12.55 -15.43 1.49
C ASP A 30 -13.14 -14.77 2.72
N TYR A 31 -12.83 -15.30 3.91
CA TYR A 31 -13.34 -14.71 5.13
C TYR A 31 -12.64 -13.39 5.45
N PHE A 32 -11.40 -13.28 5.08
CA PHE A 32 -10.62 -12.07 5.32
C PHE A 32 -10.18 -11.46 4.00
N LYS A 33 -10.03 -10.14 4.00
CA LYS A 33 -9.41 -9.45 2.90
C LYS A 33 -8.23 -8.66 3.43
N TYR A 34 -7.18 -8.63 2.64
CA TYR A 34 -5.92 -8.00 3.02
C TYR A 34 -5.69 -6.82 2.09
N GLU A 35 -5.82 -5.64 2.63
CA GLU A 35 -5.69 -4.42 1.83
C GLU A 35 -4.38 -3.75 2.17
N VAL A 36 -3.57 -3.48 1.14
CA VAL A 36 -2.32 -2.77 1.37
C VAL A 36 -2.57 -1.28 1.18
N ALA A 37 -2.01 -0.48 2.08
CA ALA A 37 -2.06 0.97 2.01
C ALA A 37 -0.64 1.49 2.20
N PHE A 38 -0.38 2.67 1.63
CA PHE A 38 0.93 3.27 1.66
C PHE A 38 0.87 4.67 2.23
N PHE A 39 1.93 5.07 2.90
CA PHE A 39 1.95 6.37 3.56
C PHE A 39 3.38 6.88 3.65
N LYS A 40 3.52 8.16 3.88
CA LYS A 40 4.81 8.73 4.22
C LYS A 40 4.61 9.95 5.09
N GLU A 41 5.68 10.37 5.72
CA GLU A 41 5.67 11.51 6.59
C GLU A 41 6.00 12.75 5.78
N VAL A 42 5.16 13.77 5.87
CA VAL A 42 5.37 15.01 5.14
C VAL A 42 5.07 16.19 6.06
N GLN A 43 5.63 17.32 5.69
CA GLN A 43 5.32 18.57 6.36
C GLN A 43 4.13 19.20 5.64
N THR A 44 3.04 19.38 6.33
CA THR A 44 1.86 19.94 5.73
C THR A 44 1.01 20.61 6.78
N ASP A 45 0.26 21.63 6.34
CA ASP A 45 -0.71 22.29 7.18
C ASP A 45 -2.12 21.76 6.92
N CYS A 46 -2.26 20.71 6.15
CA CYS A 46 -3.54 20.10 5.84
C CYS A 46 -3.81 18.92 6.74
N GLU A 47 -4.96 18.93 7.42
CA GLU A 47 -5.28 17.83 8.32
C GLU A 47 -5.71 16.57 7.61
N PHE A 48 -6.38 16.72 6.50
CA PHE A 48 -6.92 15.56 5.79
C PHE A 48 -6.31 15.43 4.42
N ALA A 49 -5.01 15.65 4.35
CA ALA A 49 -4.32 15.55 3.07
C ALA A 49 -4.18 14.09 2.66
N MET A 50 -4.22 13.86 1.36
CA MET A 50 -3.94 12.56 0.78
C MET A 50 -3.00 12.77 -0.39
N LEU A 51 -2.13 11.80 -0.59
CA LEU A 51 -1.21 11.85 -1.71
C LEU A 51 -1.86 11.14 -2.89
N GLU A 52 -1.86 11.79 -4.03
CA GLU A 52 -2.50 11.23 -5.20
C GLU A 52 -1.58 10.26 -5.88
N GLY A 53 -2.20 9.36 -6.64
CA GLY A 53 -1.46 8.42 -7.45
C GLY A 53 -1.02 7.21 -6.67
N GLY A 54 -0.12 6.49 -7.29
CA GLY A 54 0.36 5.27 -6.72
C GLY A 54 0.06 4.10 -7.63
N ARG A 55 1.00 3.19 -7.71
CA ARG A 55 0.85 2.01 -8.55
C ARG A 55 1.60 0.87 -7.89
N LEU A 56 1.02 -0.31 -7.95
CA LEU A 56 1.63 -1.50 -7.40
C LEU A 56 1.79 -2.52 -8.50
N ASP A 57 3.02 -2.90 -8.77
CA ASP A 57 3.32 -3.86 -9.81
C ASP A 57 3.76 -5.18 -9.19
N LYS A 58 3.21 -6.28 -9.69
CA LYS A 58 3.60 -7.59 -9.25
C LYS A 58 4.82 -8.02 -10.04
N LYS A 59 5.87 -8.43 -9.35
CA LYS A 59 7.11 -8.83 -9.96
C LYS A 59 7.59 -10.15 -9.38
N GLU A 60 8.57 -10.72 -10.02
CA GLU A 60 9.10 -11.99 -9.57
C GLU A 60 10.61 -12.00 -9.75
N ASP A 61 11.31 -12.51 -8.76
CA ASP A 61 12.74 -12.69 -8.87
C ASP A 61 13.09 -14.09 -8.33
N LYS A 62 14.37 -14.33 -8.09
CA LYS A 62 14.80 -15.66 -7.65
C LYS A 62 14.18 -16.05 -6.31
N SER A 63 13.86 -15.08 -5.48
CA SER A 63 13.31 -15.38 -4.16
C SER A 63 11.79 -15.45 -4.17
N GLY A 64 11.16 -15.23 -5.32
CA GLY A 64 9.72 -15.38 -5.44
C GLY A 64 9.03 -14.10 -5.87
N ILE A 65 7.75 -14.04 -5.58
CA ILE A 65 6.90 -12.94 -6.01
C ILE A 65 6.98 -11.81 -4.99
N TYR A 66 7.05 -10.60 -5.49
CA TYR A 66 6.99 -9.42 -4.66
C TYR A 66 6.23 -8.34 -5.40
N TYR A 67 5.85 -7.29 -4.68
CA TYR A 67 5.14 -6.16 -5.26
C TYR A 67 6.01 -4.93 -5.11
N GLU A 68 5.98 -4.07 -6.11
CA GLU A 68 6.75 -2.84 -6.07
C GLU A 68 5.82 -1.66 -6.19
N PHE A 69 5.87 -0.77 -5.21
CA PHE A 69 5.05 0.43 -5.19
C PHE A 69 5.84 1.59 -5.75
N SER A 70 5.21 2.36 -6.61
CA SER A 70 5.79 3.58 -7.11
C SER A 70 4.71 4.65 -7.20
N ALA A 71 5.13 5.89 -7.07
CA ALA A 71 4.22 7.02 -7.13
C ALA A 71 5.01 8.25 -7.51
N ASP A 72 4.34 9.15 -8.20
CA ASP A 72 4.92 10.44 -8.48
C ASP A 72 4.68 11.33 -7.27
N ASP A 73 5.74 11.90 -6.75
CA ASP A 73 5.64 12.72 -5.56
C ASP A 73 5.36 14.15 -5.95
N GLU A 74 4.10 14.53 -5.87
CA GLU A 74 3.75 15.91 -6.11
C GLU A 74 3.55 16.61 -4.78
N PRO A 75 3.99 17.86 -4.67
CA PRO A 75 3.81 18.58 -3.41
C PRO A 75 2.33 18.75 -3.10
N LEU A 76 2.01 18.67 -1.83
CA LEU A 76 0.65 18.91 -1.40
C LEU A 76 0.34 20.39 -1.51
N LYS A 77 -0.89 20.69 -1.89
CA LYS A 77 -1.32 22.07 -1.94
C LYS A 77 -1.44 22.61 -0.51
N PRO A 78 -1.06 23.86 -0.30
CA PRO A 78 -1.13 24.39 1.05
C PRO A 78 -2.57 24.59 1.50
N CYS A 79 -2.77 24.44 2.78
CA CYS A 79 -4.01 24.78 3.43
C CYS A 79 -3.73 26.01 4.28
N ASN A 80 -4.66 26.40 5.12
CA ASN A 80 -4.46 27.56 5.97
C ASN A 80 -4.14 27.11 7.37
N GLY A 81 -2.88 27.06 7.72
CA GLY A 81 -2.50 26.63 9.04
C GLY A 81 -1.00 26.51 9.17
N LYS A 82 -0.59 25.98 10.29
CA LYS A 82 0.82 25.75 10.56
C LYS A 82 1.21 24.39 10.01
N LYS A 83 2.35 24.35 9.35
CA LYS A 83 2.87 23.08 8.86
C LYS A 83 3.33 22.23 10.03
N LYS A 84 2.97 20.97 9.98
CA LYS A 84 3.40 19.99 10.96
C LYS A 84 3.80 18.74 10.23
N LYS A 85 4.65 17.95 10.88
CA LYS A 85 5.00 16.66 10.35
C LYS A 85 3.82 15.72 10.55
N ARG A 86 3.28 15.21 9.48
CA ARG A 86 2.10 14.35 9.54
C ARG A 86 2.33 13.11 8.69
N GLN A 87 1.72 12.01 9.11
CA GLN A 87 1.70 10.80 8.31
C GLN A 87 0.54 10.90 7.34
N VAL A 88 0.84 10.90 6.06
CA VAL A 88 -0.16 11.11 5.02
C VAL A 88 -0.21 9.86 4.15
N TYR A 89 -1.42 9.38 3.90
CA TYR A 89 -1.61 8.18 3.10
C TYR A 89 -1.80 8.52 1.65
N TYR A 90 -1.39 7.60 0.79
CA TYR A 90 -1.70 7.69 -0.63
C TYR A 90 -3.15 7.26 -0.83
N GLU A 91 -3.77 7.79 -1.87
CA GLU A 91 -5.12 7.37 -2.21
C GLU A 91 -5.16 5.93 -2.70
N PHE A 92 -4.05 5.46 -3.23
CA PHE A 92 -3.98 4.12 -3.77
C PHE A 92 -4.09 3.07 -2.69
N LYS A 93 -4.96 2.10 -2.90
CA LYS A 93 -5.10 0.93 -2.04
C LYS A 93 -5.44 -0.25 -2.92
N GLN A 94 -5.06 -1.43 -2.48
CA GLN A 94 -5.30 -2.62 -3.28
C GLN A 94 -5.47 -3.83 -2.38
N ILE A 95 -6.42 -4.70 -2.74
CA ILE A 95 -6.59 -5.96 -2.05
C ILE A 95 -5.60 -6.95 -2.64
N LEU A 96 -4.86 -7.62 -1.78
CA LEU A 96 -3.86 -8.60 -2.21
C LEU A 96 -4.32 -10.01 -1.90
N PRO A 97 -3.83 -10.99 -2.66
CA PRO A 97 -4.11 -12.39 -2.34
C PRO A 97 -3.55 -12.77 -0.97
N ALA A 98 -4.22 -13.68 -0.31
CA ALA A 98 -3.84 -14.12 1.03
C ALA A 98 -2.72 -15.14 0.96
N ILE A 99 -1.57 -14.73 0.47
CA ILE A 99 -0.40 -15.58 0.34
C ILE A 99 0.69 -15.00 1.20
N SER A 100 1.08 -15.71 2.23
CA SER A 100 2.09 -15.26 3.16
C SER A 100 3.43 -15.89 2.86
N PRO A 101 4.53 -15.17 2.99
CA PRO A 101 4.59 -13.75 3.33
C PRO A 101 4.36 -12.87 2.11
N ILE A 102 3.94 -11.64 2.38
CA ILE A 102 3.79 -10.65 1.33
C ILE A 102 5.00 -9.73 1.37
N LYS A 103 5.68 -9.59 0.24
CA LYS A 103 6.88 -8.76 0.14
C LYS A 103 6.55 -7.54 -0.71
N ILE A 104 6.83 -6.37 -0.18
CA ILE A 104 6.52 -5.13 -0.86
C ILE A 104 7.76 -4.24 -0.86
N VAL A 105 8.15 -3.81 -2.04
CA VAL A 105 9.28 -2.89 -2.19
C VAL A 105 8.71 -1.49 -2.38
N THR A 106 9.17 -0.56 -1.56
CA THR A 106 8.72 0.82 -1.64
C THR A 106 9.92 1.74 -1.72
N PRO A 107 9.71 2.97 -2.21
CA PRO A 107 10.78 3.97 -2.08
C PRO A 107 11.08 4.20 -0.60
N GLN A 108 12.31 4.59 -0.30
CA GLN A 108 12.66 4.89 1.07
C GLN A 108 11.81 6.06 1.55
N GLY A 109 11.36 5.97 2.79
CA GLY A 109 10.49 6.98 3.34
C GLY A 109 9.02 6.66 3.17
N VAL A 110 8.68 5.71 2.30
CA VAL A 110 7.29 5.31 2.11
C VAL A 110 7.06 4.04 2.89
N GLY A 111 6.08 4.06 3.78
CA GLY A 111 5.72 2.89 4.56
C GLY A 111 4.54 2.18 3.93
N ALA A 112 4.40 0.92 4.28
CA ALA A 112 3.28 0.12 3.82
C ALA A 112 2.67 -0.57 5.04
N GLU A 113 1.36 -0.78 4.95
CA GLU A 113 0.68 -1.52 6.00
C GLU A 113 -0.36 -2.41 5.35
N ILE A 114 -0.66 -3.52 6.00
CA ILE A 114 -1.70 -4.42 5.55
C ILE A 114 -2.85 -4.32 6.51
N ARG A 115 -4.01 -3.94 6.00
CA ARG A 115 -5.23 -3.87 6.81
C ARG A 115 -6.03 -5.13 6.57
N ILE A 116 -6.45 -5.74 7.64
CA ILE A 116 -7.17 -7.01 7.56
C ILE A 116 -8.63 -6.74 7.82
N TYR A 117 -9.47 -7.09 6.85
CA TYR A 117 -10.91 -6.91 6.98
C TYR A 117 -11.55 -8.27 7.13
N GLU A 118 -12.44 -8.37 8.08
CA GLU A 118 -13.12 -9.61 8.37
C GLU A 118 -14.56 -9.52 7.88
N ARG A 119 -15.04 -10.57 7.24
CA ARG A 119 -16.43 -10.61 6.82
C ARG A 119 -17.32 -10.71 8.05
N VAL A 120 -18.12 -9.67 8.30
CA VAL A 120 -19.01 -9.66 9.45
C VAL A 120 -20.36 -10.20 9.10
N GLU A 121 -20.78 -10.00 7.88
CA GLU A 121 -22.14 -10.37 7.49
C GLU A 121 -22.21 -10.48 5.98
N THR A 122 -23.07 -11.34 5.50
CA THR A 122 -23.33 -11.46 4.07
C THR A 122 -24.81 -11.18 3.84
N ILE A 123 -25.10 -10.27 2.92
CA ILE A 123 -26.46 -9.91 2.62
C ILE A 123 -26.82 -10.50 1.26
N LYS A 124 -27.91 -11.26 1.24
CA LYS A 124 -28.38 -11.84 0.00
C LYS A 124 -29.44 -10.94 -0.60
N PRO A 125 -29.54 -10.91 -1.93
CA PRO A 125 -30.52 -10.03 -2.54
C PRO A 125 -31.90 -10.62 -2.49
N LYS A 126 -32.89 -9.74 -2.52
CA LYS A 126 -34.24 -10.12 -2.80
C LYS A 126 -34.39 -10.06 -4.31
N ILE A 127 -34.79 -11.16 -4.91
CA ILE A 127 -34.85 -11.23 -6.38
C ILE A 127 -36.22 -10.84 -6.83
N LEU A 128 -36.30 -9.82 -7.67
CA LEU A 128 -37.55 -9.37 -8.23
C LEU A 128 -37.50 -9.56 -9.73
N LYS A 129 -38.62 -10.02 -10.28
CA LYS A 129 -38.70 -10.16 -11.72
C LYS A 129 -38.78 -8.79 -12.35
N ARG A 130 -37.97 -8.59 -13.35
CA ARG A 130 -37.98 -7.33 -14.06
C ARG A 130 -39.13 -7.35 -15.07
N LYS A 131 -39.93 -6.31 -15.02
CA LYS A 131 -41.02 -6.20 -15.96
C LYS A 131 -40.50 -5.80 -17.32
N GLU A 132 -41.02 -6.44 -18.35
CA GLU A 132 -40.63 -6.10 -19.70
C GLU A 132 -41.80 -5.45 -20.37
N LYS A 133 -41.44 -4.68 -21.36
CA LYS A 133 -42.50 -3.98 -22.07
C LYS A 133 -42.63 -4.43 -23.48
#